data_5d16bdc407a7db59f0b9f48dd738deea
#
_entry.id   5d16bdc407a7db59f0b9f48dd738deea
#
_cell.length_a   1.000
_cell.length_b   1.000
_cell.length_c   1.000
_cell.angle_alpha   90.00
_cell.angle_beta   90.00
_cell.angle_gamma   90.00
#
_symmetry.space_group_name_H-M   'P 1'
#
loop_
_entity.id
_entity.type
_entity.pdbx_description
1 polymer ?
#
loop_
_entity_poly.entity_id
_entity_poly.type
_entity_poly.pdbx_seq_one_letter_code
_entity_poly.pdbx_strand_id
1 'polypeptide(L)'
;MNEKYEITVIAHEKYPFLHRIRALRDIGSEVKAGDLGGFVECESNLSFEPGDDAWIFGDAIAAGEGHVDKGSTLRDRAVVCGCAYASEGTEMSGDSRAEDDAYLRGAKLSRCARVSGNGMVLQSPNTKVSPILSGNCAVYGRVMGDVMLAGTVVVISDETISNDSLDTLSIDEQRRTILRDPSRDKLAPRTPQAGEKKKTKRREAER
;
A
#
# COMPACT_ATOMS: atom_id res chain seq x y z
N MET A 1 0.78 25.90 -11.18
CA MET A 1 -0.59 26.00 -10.61
C MET A 1 -1.08 24.56 -10.45
N ASN A 2 -1.68 24.21 -9.33
CA ASN A 2 -2.20 22.86 -9.10
C ASN A 2 -3.49 22.67 -9.92
N GLU A 3 -3.47 21.75 -10.88
CA GLU A 3 -4.61 21.41 -11.74
C GLU A 3 -5.23 20.05 -11.36
N LYS A 4 -4.66 19.37 -10.35
CA LYS A 4 -5.09 18.05 -9.90
C LYS A 4 -6.16 18.13 -8.82
N TYR A 5 -5.96 18.96 -7.82
CA TYR A 5 -6.88 19.13 -6.70
C TYR A 5 -6.81 20.54 -6.10
N GLU A 6 -7.81 20.89 -5.33
CA GLU A 6 -7.83 22.07 -4.47
C GLU A 6 -7.92 21.66 -2.99
N ILE A 7 -7.39 22.48 -2.11
CA ILE A 7 -7.58 22.38 -0.67
C ILE A 7 -8.84 23.17 -0.32
N THR A 8 -9.83 22.50 0.27
CA THR A 8 -11.13 23.08 0.61
C THR A 8 -11.10 23.78 1.97
N VAL A 9 -12.18 24.46 2.31
CA VAL A 9 -12.40 25.07 3.65
C VAL A 9 -12.88 24.05 4.70
N ILE A 10 -13.08 22.78 4.32
CA ILE A 10 -13.55 21.72 5.22
C ILE A 10 -12.39 21.26 6.08
N ALA A 11 -12.36 21.72 7.34
CA ALA A 11 -11.33 21.35 8.31
C ALA A 11 -11.62 19.98 8.94
N HIS A 12 -10.57 19.29 9.36
CA HIS A 12 -10.65 18.04 10.12
C HIS A 12 -11.13 18.32 11.56
N GLU A 13 -12.03 17.50 12.08
CA GLU A 13 -12.66 17.72 13.40
C GLU A 13 -11.66 17.85 14.56
N LYS A 14 -10.66 16.99 14.61
CA LYS A 14 -9.63 16.99 15.66
C LYS A 14 -8.44 17.92 15.39
N TYR A 15 -8.14 18.18 14.12
CA TYR A 15 -6.94 18.88 13.67
C TYR A 15 -7.35 20.02 12.72
N PRO A 16 -7.77 21.18 13.22
CA PRO A 16 -8.33 22.26 12.40
C PRO A 16 -7.38 22.84 11.33
N PHE A 17 -6.07 22.55 11.43
CA PHE A 17 -5.07 22.93 10.44
C PHE A 17 -5.01 22.01 9.23
N LEU A 18 -5.68 20.84 9.29
CA LEU A 18 -5.83 19.91 8.18
C LEU A 18 -7.12 20.20 7.42
N HIS A 19 -7.05 20.25 6.12
CA HIS A 19 -8.17 20.56 5.26
C HIS A 19 -8.38 19.45 4.23
N ARG A 20 -9.64 19.18 3.93
CA ARG A 20 -10.04 18.18 2.94
C ARG A 20 -9.67 18.63 1.54
N ILE A 21 -9.19 17.73 0.70
CA ILE A 21 -8.92 18.00 -0.72
C ILE A 21 -10.14 17.68 -1.57
N ARG A 22 -10.23 18.32 -2.75
CA ARG A 22 -11.24 18.03 -3.79
C ARG A 22 -10.54 17.89 -5.14
N ALA A 23 -10.85 16.84 -5.88
CA ALA A 23 -10.33 16.62 -7.23
C ALA A 23 -10.86 17.67 -8.22
N LEU A 24 -9.97 18.27 -9.00
CA LEU A 24 -10.30 19.21 -10.09
C LEU A 24 -10.43 18.50 -11.44
N ARG A 25 -9.91 17.29 -11.55
CA ARG A 25 -9.98 16.41 -12.74
C ARG A 25 -10.14 14.96 -12.33
N ASP A 26 -10.41 14.08 -13.28
CA ASP A 26 -10.34 12.64 -13.06
C ASP A 26 -8.90 12.23 -12.76
N ILE A 27 -8.72 11.35 -11.74
CA ILE A 27 -7.42 10.83 -11.29
C ILE A 27 -7.49 9.31 -11.30
N GLY A 28 -6.67 8.69 -12.14
CA GLY A 28 -6.75 7.25 -12.37
C GLY A 28 -8.15 6.80 -12.80
N SER A 29 -8.54 5.61 -12.35
CA SER A 29 -9.87 5.04 -12.66
C SER A 29 -10.92 5.26 -11.57
N GLU A 30 -10.48 5.66 -10.35
CA GLU A 30 -11.34 5.64 -9.15
C GLU A 30 -11.86 7.02 -8.75
N VAL A 31 -11.14 8.10 -9.06
CA VAL A 31 -11.47 9.45 -8.60
C VAL A 31 -12.01 10.28 -9.75
N LYS A 32 -13.16 10.92 -9.55
CA LYS A 32 -13.79 11.81 -10.53
C LYS A 32 -13.63 13.28 -10.13
N ALA A 33 -13.64 14.14 -11.12
CA ALA A 33 -13.67 15.59 -10.88
C ALA A 33 -14.82 15.96 -9.94
N GLY A 34 -14.51 16.69 -8.85
CA GLY A 34 -15.43 17.07 -7.79
C GLY A 34 -15.45 16.13 -6.58
N ASP A 35 -14.87 14.94 -6.66
CA ASP A 35 -14.80 14.01 -5.53
C ASP A 35 -13.95 14.60 -4.40
N LEU A 36 -14.42 14.38 -3.16
CA LEU A 36 -13.69 14.75 -1.96
C LEU A 36 -12.68 13.64 -1.62
N GLY A 37 -11.45 14.06 -1.37
CA GLY A 37 -10.39 13.19 -0.86
C GLY A 37 -10.23 13.27 0.66
N GLY A 38 -9.07 12.84 1.17
CA GLY A 38 -8.68 12.94 2.58
C GLY A 38 -8.22 14.34 2.97
N PHE A 39 -7.33 14.40 3.96
CA PHE A 39 -6.90 15.65 4.56
C PHE A 39 -5.41 15.90 4.33
N VAL A 40 -5.09 17.15 4.03
CA VAL A 40 -3.71 17.63 3.92
C VAL A 40 -3.51 18.90 4.76
N GLU A 41 -2.28 19.17 5.16
CA GLU A 41 -1.90 20.43 5.80
C GLU A 41 -1.58 21.49 4.74
N CYS A 42 -0.89 21.11 3.67
CA CYS A 42 -0.51 22.00 2.58
C CYS A 42 -0.38 21.26 1.24
N GLU A 43 -0.18 21.99 0.15
CA GLU A 43 -0.05 21.39 -1.19
C GLU A 43 1.15 20.48 -1.35
N SER A 44 2.22 20.65 -0.56
CA SER A 44 3.39 19.79 -0.63
C SER A 44 3.15 18.37 -0.11
N ASN A 45 2.03 18.11 0.59
CA ASN A 45 1.74 16.78 1.14
C ASN A 45 1.27 15.77 0.08
N LEU A 46 0.75 16.23 -1.04
CA LEU A 46 0.30 15.36 -2.12
C LEU A 46 0.81 15.88 -3.46
N SER A 47 1.47 15.05 -4.24
CA SER A 47 1.95 15.40 -5.57
C SER A 47 0.81 15.84 -6.49
N PHE A 48 1.04 16.92 -7.21
CA PHE A 48 0.19 17.44 -8.29
C PHE A 48 0.89 17.43 -9.66
N GLU A 49 1.97 16.66 -9.78
CA GLU A 49 2.68 16.47 -11.05
C GLU A 49 1.75 15.91 -12.14
N PRO A 50 1.90 16.37 -13.40
CA PRO A 50 1.12 15.85 -14.51
C PRO A 50 1.31 14.33 -14.67
N GLY A 51 0.18 13.59 -14.70
CA GLY A 51 0.19 12.14 -14.86
C GLY A 51 0.43 11.34 -13.56
N ASP A 52 0.63 12.00 -12.43
CA ASP A 52 0.68 11.32 -11.13
C ASP A 52 -0.74 11.07 -10.59
N ASP A 53 -1.08 9.79 -10.42
CA ASP A 53 -2.39 9.34 -9.91
C ASP A 53 -2.41 9.12 -8.38
N ALA A 54 -1.38 9.60 -7.64
CA ALA A 54 -1.39 9.53 -6.18
C ALA A 54 -2.63 10.22 -5.60
N TRP A 55 -3.26 9.58 -4.58
CA TRP A 55 -4.46 10.14 -3.97
C TRP A 55 -4.64 9.74 -2.51
N ILE A 56 -5.26 10.63 -1.74
CA ILE A 56 -5.62 10.44 -0.34
C ILE A 56 -7.12 10.30 -0.27
N PHE A 57 -7.63 9.15 0.19
CA PHE A 57 -9.05 8.83 0.26
C PHE A 57 -9.60 8.94 1.69
N GLY A 58 -10.92 9.12 1.82
CA GLY A 58 -11.65 9.01 3.08
C GLY A 58 -11.16 9.98 4.14
N ASP A 59 -10.77 9.47 5.28
CA ASP A 59 -10.25 10.25 6.41
C ASP A 59 -8.73 10.08 6.61
N ALA A 60 -8.04 9.60 5.57
CA ALA A 60 -6.58 9.50 5.57
C ALA A 60 -5.94 10.89 5.56
N ILE A 61 -4.74 10.99 6.13
CA ILE A 61 -4.06 12.26 6.39
C ILE A 61 -2.64 12.24 5.83
N ALA A 62 -2.24 13.33 5.20
CA ALA A 62 -0.83 13.67 4.98
C ALA A 62 -0.56 15.06 5.60
N ALA A 63 0.47 15.16 6.46
CA ALA A 63 0.73 16.35 7.26
C ALA A 63 2.21 16.59 7.54
N GLY A 64 2.55 17.79 8.00
CA GLY A 64 3.94 18.22 8.20
C GLY A 64 4.66 18.27 6.85
N GLU A 65 5.88 17.74 6.81
CA GLU A 65 6.66 17.58 5.58
C GLU A 65 6.39 16.21 4.90
N GLY A 66 5.41 15.44 5.43
CA GLY A 66 5.01 14.15 4.87
C GLY A 66 4.51 14.28 3.43
N HIS A 67 4.97 13.42 2.52
CA HIS A 67 4.69 13.53 1.10
C HIS A 67 4.20 12.22 0.48
N VAL A 68 3.23 12.32 -0.44
CA VAL A 68 2.62 11.20 -1.15
C VAL A 68 2.67 11.45 -2.65
N ASP A 69 3.31 10.55 -3.43
CA ASP A 69 3.43 10.70 -4.88
C ASP A 69 3.42 9.37 -5.66
N LYS A 70 3.62 9.48 -6.96
CA LYS A 70 3.84 8.38 -7.92
C LYS A 70 2.84 7.24 -7.77
N GLY A 71 1.57 7.59 -7.82
CA GLY A 71 0.47 6.64 -7.78
C GLY A 71 0.23 6.01 -6.41
N SER A 72 0.82 6.54 -5.34
CA SER A 72 0.60 6.05 -3.98
C SER A 72 -0.79 6.42 -3.47
N THR A 73 -1.39 5.55 -2.67
CA THR A 73 -2.73 5.75 -2.14
C THR A 73 -2.79 5.58 -0.63
N LEU A 74 -3.45 6.53 0.03
CA LEU A 74 -3.80 6.44 1.44
C LEU A 74 -5.32 6.27 1.55
N ARG A 75 -5.77 5.32 2.36
CA ARG A 75 -7.20 5.00 2.55
C ARG A 75 -7.55 4.90 4.03
N ASP A 76 -8.83 4.94 4.32
CA ASP A 76 -9.40 4.83 5.67
C ASP A 76 -8.90 5.95 6.59
N ARG A 77 -8.06 5.62 7.59
CA ARG A 77 -7.43 6.53 8.54
C ARG A 77 -5.89 6.45 8.48
N ALA A 78 -5.35 6.02 7.36
CA ALA A 78 -3.91 5.95 7.17
C ALA A 78 -3.27 7.35 7.29
N VAL A 79 -2.08 7.41 7.88
CA VAL A 79 -1.38 8.68 8.13
C VAL A 79 0.04 8.65 7.60
N VAL A 80 0.42 9.69 6.88
CA VAL A 80 1.80 10.02 6.51
C VAL A 80 2.13 11.37 7.13
N CYS A 81 3.11 11.45 8.02
CA CYS A 81 3.44 12.70 8.71
C CYS A 81 4.93 12.79 9.10
N GLY A 82 5.33 13.93 9.68
CA GLY A 82 6.75 14.23 9.87
C GLY A 82 7.41 14.50 8.54
N CYS A 83 8.53 13.88 8.24
CA CYS A 83 9.22 13.90 6.96
C CYS A 83 9.03 12.59 6.18
N ALA A 84 8.00 11.81 6.52
CA ALA A 84 7.77 10.50 5.90
C ALA A 84 7.38 10.63 4.43
N TYR A 85 7.86 9.70 3.61
CA TYR A 85 7.66 9.72 2.18
C TYR A 85 7.07 8.42 1.66
N ALA A 86 5.89 8.48 1.05
CA ALA A 86 5.19 7.35 0.44
C ALA A 86 5.17 7.50 -1.09
N SER A 87 5.86 6.60 -1.80
CA SER A 87 6.15 6.72 -3.23
C SER A 87 5.98 5.41 -3.99
N GLU A 88 5.95 5.53 -5.33
CA GLU A 88 5.98 4.42 -6.29
C GLU A 88 4.91 3.34 -6.05
N GLY A 89 3.65 3.78 -5.92
CA GLY A 89 2.51 2.88 -5.76
C GLY A 89 2.41 2.28 -4.34
N THR A 90 2.91 2.98 -3.34
CA THR A 90 2.68 2.62 -1.93
C THR A 90 1.20 2.68 -1.61
N GLU A 91 0.67 1.60 -1.03
CA GLU A 91 -0.72 1.49 -0.60
C GLU A 91 -0.79 1.43 0.92
N MET A 92 -1.48 2.37 1.54
CA MET A 92 -1.70 2.40 2.99
C MET A 92 -3.19 2.39 3.30
N SER A 93 -3.62 1.56 4.25
CA SER A 93 -5.02 1.45 4.64
C SER A 93 -5.20 1.14 6.13
N GLY A 94 -6.44 1.22 6.63
CA GLY A 94 -6.74 1.07 8.04
C GLY A 94 -6.20 2.22 8.88
N ASP A 95 -5.56 1.90 9.99
CA ASP A 95 -4.90 2.84 10.90
C ASP A 95 -3.37 2.83 10.72
N SER A 96 -2.89 2.46 9.53
CA SER A 96 -1.46 2.36 9.26
C SER A 96 -0.79 3.74 9.28
N ARG A 97 0.47 3.79 9.66
CA ARG A 97 1.21 5.06 9.85
C ARG A 97 2.62 4.99 9.27
N ALA A 98 3.00 6.06 8.58
CA ALA A 98 4.38 6.37 8.26
C ALA A 98 4.70 7.72 8.89
N GLU A 99 5.69 7.77 9.77
CA GLU A 99 6.00 8.97 10.56
C GLU A 99 7.52 9.15 10.73
N ASP A 100 7.92 10.30 11.22
CA ASP A 100 9.34 10.74 11.30
C ASP A 100 9.98 10.79 9.90
N ASP A 101 11.13 10.16 9.69
CA ASP A 101 11.86 10.09 8.41
C ASP A 101 11.60 8.77 7.65
N ALA A 102 10.43 8.15 7.86
CA ALA A 102 10.10 6.87 7.23
C ALA A 102 10.03 6.97 5.70
N TYR A 103 10.62 6.00 5.00
CA TYR A 103 10.61 5.94 3.55
C TYR A 103 9.92 4.67 3.04
N LEU A 104 8.83 4.85 2.31
CA LEU A 104 8.03 3.79 1.72
C LEU A 104 8.10 3.88 0.19
N ARG A 105 8.45 2.77 -0.46
CA ARG A 105 8.47 2.68 -1.92
C ARG A 105 7.84 1.38 -2.40
N GLY A 106 6.67 1.49 -3.04
CA GLY A 106 5.92 0.36 -3.52
C GLY A 106 5.55 -0.63 -2.39
N ALA A 107 5.29 -0.15 -1.19
CA ALA A 107 4.97 -0.94 -0.01
C ALA A 107 3.47 -1.04 0.21
N LYS A 108 3.02 -2.11 0.89
CA LYS A 108 1.62 -2.26 1.27
C LYS A 108 1.50 -2.34 2.79
N LEU A 109 0.85 -1.33 3.38
CA LEU A 109 0.60 -1.23 4.81
C LEU A 109 -0.89 -1.33 5.10
N SER A 110 -1.27 -2.11 6.09
CA SER A 110 -2.66 -2.25 6.49
C SER A 110 -2.84 -2.43 8.00
N ARG A 111 -4.08 -2.28 8.47
CA ARG A 111 -4.44 -2.34 9.89
C ARG A 111 -3.71 -1.27 10.69
N CYS A 112 -2.92 -1.65 11.68
CA CYS A 112 -2.16 -0.74 12.54
C CYS A 112 -0.64 -0.83 12.30
N ALA A 113 -0.23 -1.26 11.10
CA ALA A 113 1.19 -1.35 10.74
C ALA A 113 1.83 0.05 10.78
N ARG A 114 3.02 0.15 11.36
CA ARG A 114 3.74 1.41 11.55
C ARG A 114 5.16 1.33 10.99
N VAL A 115 5.58 2.40 10.34
CA VAL A 115 6.97 2.64 9.96
C VAL A 115 7.39 3.99 10.53
N SER A 116 8.46 4.02 11.34
CA SER A 116 8.87 5.24 12.10
C SER A 116 10.38 5.36 12.15
N GLY A 117 10.85 6.49 12.65
CA GLY A 117 12.28 6.81 12.68
C GLY A 117 12.83 6.81 11.25
N ASN A 118 13.98 6.20 11.03
CA ASN A 118 14.58 6.04 9.71
C ASN A 118 14.14 4.72 9.00
N GLY A 119 12.96 4.21 9.35
CA GLY A 119 12.43 2.95 8.82
C GLY A 119 12.23 3.00 7.31
N MET A 120 12.65 1.94 6.61
CA MET A 120 12.53 1.84 5.16
C MET A 120 11.77 0.57 4.77
N VAL A 121 10.73 0.71 3.95
CA VAL A 121 9.99 -0.42 3.38
C VAL A 121 9.98 -0.29 1.86
N LEU A 122 10.73 -1.18 1.19
CA LEU A 122 11.08 -0.99 -0.21
C LEU A 122 10.68 -2.21 -1.06
N GLN A 123 9.99 -1.96 -2.15
CA GLN A 123 9.79 -2.95 -3.20
C GLN A 123 11.14 -3.47 -3.72
N SER A 124 11.20 -4.77 -4.04
CA SER A 124 12.39 -5.35 -4.67
C SER A 124 12.71 -4.64 -5.98
N PRO A 125 13.94 -4.19 -6.20
CA PRO A 125 14.36 -3.62 -7.48
C PRO A 125 14.35 -4.66 -8.61
N ASN A 126 14.54 -5.94 -8.28
CA ASN A 126 14.67 -7.03 -9.23
C ASN A 126 13.34 -7.67 -9.60
N THR A 127 12.57 -8.08 -8.60
CA THR A 127 11.30 -8.81 -8.80
C THR A 127 10.08 -7.90 -8.86
N LYS A 128 10.19 -6.63 -8.45
CA LYS A 128 9.08 -5.68 -8.32
C LYS A 128 7.99 -6.13 -7.34
N VAL A 129 8.30 -7.10 -6.48
CA VAL A 129 7.37 -7.53 -5.44
C VAL A 129 7.42 -6.55 -4.26
N SER A 130 6.24 -6.21 -3.76
CA SER A 130 6.02 -5.25 -2.68
C SER A 130 6.05 -5.94 -1.32
N PRO A 131 6.76 -5.43 -0.32
CA PRO A 131 6.59 -5.86 1.06
C PRO A 131 5.18 -5.59 1.55
N ILE A 132 4.64 -6.51 2.36
CA ILE A 132 3.31 -6.41 2.94
C ILE A 132 3.43 -6.37 4.46
N LEU A 133 2.95 -5.30 5.06
CA LEU A 133 2.92 -5.09 6.50
C LEU A 133 1.48 -5.06 7.00
N SER A 134 1.16 -5.88 7.98
CA SER A 134 -0.21 -5.98 8.52
C SER A 134 -0.20 -6.26 10.03
N GLY A 135 -1.32 -6.03 10.69
CA GLY A 135 -1.42 -6.18 12.14
C GLY A 135 -0.91 -4.95 12.89
N ASN A 136 -0.18 -5.17 13.97
CA ASN A 136 0.43 -4.15 14.81
C ASN A 136 1.97 -4.15 14.66
N CYS A 137 2.47 -4.55 13.49
CA CYS A 137 3.91 -4.57 13.28
C CYS A 137 4.49 -3.15 13.25
N ALA A 138 5.74 -3.02 13.71
CA ALA A 138 6.48 -1.77 13.73
C ALA A 138 7.85 -1.92 13.07
N VAL A 139 8.18 -1.04 12.14
CA VAL A 139 9.45 -1.07 11.41
C VAL A 139 10.21 0.23 11.67
N TYR A 140 11.37 0.11 12.29
CA TYR A 140 12.37 1.16 12.50
C TYR A 140 13.62 0.93 11.66
N GLY A 141 13.83 -0.30 11.19
CA GLY A 141 14.93 -0.73 10.35
C GLY A 141 14.54 -0.81 8.87
N ARG A 142 15.06 -1.79 8.15
CA ARG A 142 14.82 -1.94 6.71
C ARG A 142 14.11 -3.25 6.39
N VAL A 143 13.03 -3.15 5.58
CA VAL A 143 12.33 -4.30 5.01
C VAL A 143 12.31 -4.17 3.49
N MET A 144 12.72 -5.21 2.76
CA MET A 144 12.84 -5.14 1.30
C MET A 144 12.45 -6.44 0.60
N GLY A 145 11.73 -6.31 -0.53
CA GLY A 145 11.41 -7.43 -1.41
C GLY A 145 10.18 -8.21 -0.98
N ASP A 146 10.12 -9.50 -1.32
CA ASP A 146 8.96 -10.36 -1.06
C ASP A 146 8.91 -10.80 0.42
N VAL A 147 8.55 -9.86 1.28
CA VAL A 147 8.45 -10.03 2.74
C VAL A 147 7.05 -9.70 3.21
N MET A 148 6.46 -10.57 4.00
CA MET A 148 5.20 -10.35 4.69
C MET A 148 5.44 -10.29 6.19
N LEU A 149 5.15 -9.16 6.83
CA LEU A 149 5.14 -8.99 8.28
C LEU A 149 3.71 -8.95 8.78
N ALA A 150 3.41 -9.76 9.79
CA ALA A 150 2.08 -9.80 10.42
C ALA A 150 2.19 -9.81 11.95
N GLY A 151 1.04 -9.65 12.62
CA GLY A 151 1.00 -9.68 14.08
C GLY A 151 1.68 -8.49 14.75
N THR A 152 2.55 -8.75 15.71
CA THR A 152 3.24 -7.75 16.54
C THR A 152 4.76 -7.69 16.29
N VAL A 153 5.19 -8.03 15.08
CA VAL A 153 6.61 -8.04 14.70
C VAL A 153 7.20 -6.64 14.80
N VAL A 154 8.38 -6.54 15.40
CA VAL A 154 9.16 -5.30 15.48
C VAL A 154 10.50 -5.51 14.76
N VAL A 155 10.79 -4.65 13.79
CA VAL A 155 12.10 -4.58 13.09
C VAL A 155 12.84 -3.38 13.65
N ILE A 156 13.92 -3.62 14.38
CA ILE A 156 14.70 -2.56 15.06
C ILE A 156 15.60 -1.79 14.07
N SER A 157 16.09 -0.62 14.48
CA SER A 157 16.72 0.37 13.59
C SER A 157 17.94 -0.15 12.80
N ASP A 158 18.72 -1.07 13.35
CA ASP A 158 19.88 -1.67 12.71
C ASP A 158 19.60 -3.03 12.02
N GLU A 159 18.33 -3.49 12.10
CA GLU A 159 17.91 -4.74 11.46
C GLU A 159 17.52 -4.50 9.99
N THR A 160 17.96 -5.42 9.14
CA THR A 160 17.55 -5.49 7.73
C THR A 160 16.94 -6.86 7.45
N ILE A 161 15.70 -6.88 6.99
CA ILE A 161 15.01 -8.05 6.48
C ILE A 161 14.85 -7.88 4.98
N SER A 162 15.48 -8.75 4.19
CA SER A 162 15.38 -8.70 2.74
C SER A 162 15.11 -10.07 2.15
N ASN A 163 14.28 -10.11 1.11
CA ASN A 163 14.01 -11.33 0.37
C ASN A 163 13.78 -11.02 -1.11
N ASP A 164 14.79 -11.29 -1.93
CA ASP A 164 14.73 -11.18 -3.39
C ASP A 164 14.49 -12.55 -4.05
N SER A 165 14.15 -13.58 -3.27
CA SER A 165 13.76 -14.88 -3.81
C SER A 165 12.37 -14.80 -4.46
N LEU A 166 12.01 -15.86 -5.16
CA LEU A 166 10.70 -15.98 -5.78
C LEU A 166 9.63 -16.57 -4.83
N ASP A 167 9.99 -16.88 -3.60
CA ASP A 167 9.09 -17.38 -2.56
C ASP A 167 8.96 -16.32 -1.46
N THR A 168 7.78 -16.14 -0.88
CA THR A 168 7.52 -15.10 0.11
C THR A 168 8.10 -15.47 1.48
N LEU A 169 8.91 -14.58 2.07
CA LEU A 169 9.31 -14.68 3.46
C LEU A 169 8.21 -14.11 4.36
N SER A 170 7.48 -14.98 5.04
CA SER A 170 6.44 -14.59 6.01
C SER A 170 7.01 -14.62 7.42
N ILE A 171 6.83 -13.54 8.16
CA ILE A 171 7.22 -13.40 9.56
C ILE A 171 5.98 -12.99 10.34
N ASP A 172 5.59 -13.85 11.28
CA ASP A 172 4.49 -13.61 12.20
C ASP A 172 4.96 -13.88 13.62
N GLU A 173 4.93 -12.87 14.46
CA GLU A 173 5.48 -12.89 15.83
C GLU A 173 6.91 -13.44 15.88
N GLN A 174 7.09 -14.71 16.26
CA GLN A 174 8.39 -15.38 16.36
C GLN A 174 8.64 -16.39 15.23
N ARG A 175 7.67 -16.59 14.34
CA ARG A 175 7.78 -17.58 13.27
C ARG A 175 8.27 -16.92 11.98
N ARG A 176 9.29 -17.54 11.38
CA ARG A 176 9.74 -17.24 10.02
C ARG A 176 9.45 -18.43 9.14
N THR A 177 8.70 -18.23 8.07
CA THR A 177 8.26 -19.28 7.16
C THR A 177 8.45 -18.85 5.71
N ILE A 178 8.91 -19.76 4.86
CA ILE A 178 8.94 -19.51 3.42
C ILE A 178 7.66 -20.07 2.81
N LEU A 179 6.87 -19.17 2.23
CA LEU A 179 5.65 -19.52 1.50
C LEU A 179 6.02 -19.71 0.02
N ARG A 180 5.97 -20.96 -0.43
CA ARG A 180 6.23 -21.30 -1.83
C ARG A 180 4.99 -21.09 -2.68
N ASP A 181 5.17 -20.53 -3.87
CA ASP A 181 4.12 -20.45 -4.87
C ASP A 181 3.87 -21.85 -5.46
N PRO A 182 2.67 -22.44 -5.24
CA PRO A 182 2.35 -23.77 -5.77
C PRO A 182 2.41 -23.86 -7.29
N SER A 183 2.20 -22.75 -7.99
CA SER A 183 2.23 -22.71 -9.46
C SER A 183 3.61 -23.02 -10.04
N ARG A 184 4.66 -22.92 -9.23
CA ARG A 184 6.06 -23.14 -9.61
C ARG A 184 6.52 -24.57 -9.42
N ASP A 185 5.79 -25.38 -8.67
CA ASP A 185 6.07 -26.81 -8.54
C ASP A 185 5.47 -27.56 -9.72
N LYS A 186 6.31 -27.82 -10.71
CA LYS A 186 5.88 -28.59 -11.92
C LYS A 186 5.45 -30.02 -11.61
N LEU A 187 5.78 -30.52 -10.43
CA LEU A 187 5.44 -31.88 -9.96
C LEU A 187 4.27 -31.88 -8.96
N ALA A 188 3.81 -30.72 -8.54
CA ALA A 188 2.63 -30.63 -7.68
C ALA A 188 1.38 -31.17 -8.38
N PRO A 189 0.54 -31.95 -7.70
CA PRO A 189 -0.72 -32.40 -8.28
C PRO A 189 -1.57 -31.19 -8.67
N ARG A 190 -1.92 -31.06 -9.95
CA ARG A 190 -2.78 -29.98 -10.40
C ARG A 190 -4.14 -30.12 -9.73
N THR A 191 -4.48 -29.22 -8.85
CA THR A 191 -5.84 -29.12 -8.31
C THR A 191 -6.78 -28.87 -9.49
N PRO A 192 -7.85 -29.69 -9.69
CA PRO A 192 -8.76 -29.47 -10.82
C PRO A 192 -9.38 -28.09 -10.70
N GLN A 193 -9.17 -27.24 -11.69
CA GLN A 193 -9.88 -25.96 -11.78
C GLN A 193 -11.38 -26.28 -11.85
N ALA A 194 -12.15 -25.83 -10.86
CA ALA A 194 -13.60 -25.90 -10.88
C ALA A 194 -14.12 -25.07 -12.05
N GLY A 195 -14.40 -25.68 -13.22
CA GLY A 195 -14.98 -24.94 -14.33
C GLY A 195 -14.95 -25.53 -15.71
N GLU A 196 -14.53 -26.76 -15.94
CA GLU A 196 -14.83 -27.42 -17.25
C GLU A 196 -16.06 -28.30 -17.16
N LYS A 197 -17.23 -27.72 -17.43
CA LYS A 197 -18.44 -28.48 -17.75
C LYS A 197 -18.20 -29.23 -19.07
N LYS A 198 -17.91 -30.55 -19.01
CA LYS A 198 -17.96 -31.42 -20.15
C LYS A 198 -19.34 -31.33 -20.79
N LYS A 199 -19.42 -30.73 -21.99
CA LYS A 199 -20.57 -30.90 -22.89
C LYS A 199 -20.63 -32.34 -23.34
N THR A 200 -21.45 -33.12 -22.68
CA THR A 200 -21.85 -34.46 -23.17
C THR A 200 -22.66 -34.26 -24.44
N LYS A 201 -22.09 -34.61 -25.59
CA LYS A 201 -22.83 -34.79 -26.85
C LYS A 201 -23.81 -35.92 -26.66
N ARG A 202 -25.10 -35.60 -26.60
CA ARG A 202 -26.20 -36.53 -26.73
C ARG A 202 -26.21 -36.96 -28.24
N ARG A 203 -25.82 -38.20 -28.53
CA ARG A 203 -26.09 -38.86 -29.79
C ARG A 203 -27.56 -39.26 -29.76
N GLU A 204 -28.38 -38.65 -30.58
CA GLU A 204 -29.65 -39.21 -30.99
C GLU A 204 -29.36 -40.40 -31.88
N ALA A 205 -29.85 -41.56 -31.49
CA ALA A 205 -29.98 -42.71 -32.37
C ALA A 205 -31.47 -42.81 -32.76
N GLU A 206 -31.71 -42.53 -34.02
CA GLU A 206 -32.97 -42.93 -34.67
C GLU A 206 -33.09 -44.45 -34.67
N ARG A 207 -34.23 -44.91 -34.21
CA ARG A 207 -35.08 -45.91 -34.94
C ARG A 207 -36.42 -46.05 -34.24
#